data_defcc5763d1844cbcd1fed87cb491c3b
#
_entry.id   defcc5763d1844cbcd1fed87cb491c3b
#
_cell.length_a   1.000
_cell.length_b   1.000
_cell.length_c   1.000
_cell.angle_alpha   90.00
_cell.angle_beta   90.00
_cell.angle_gamma   90.00
#
_symmetry.space_group_name_H-M   'P 1'
#
loop_
_entity.id
_entity.type
_entity.pdbx_description
1 polymer ?
#
loop_
_entity_poly.entity_id
_entity_poly.type
_entity_poly.pdbx_seq_one_letter_code
_entity_poly.pdbx_strand_id
1 'polypeptide(L)'
;MSALTAFYIGLYYVAAITLIGGLAYRIYEYATTPAPLNIPTTPAPTTRMGVRFRMFREVAFFESLFKSNKWIWLFGYLFHFGLALVLLRHIRYFQEPVWFWVEFLQPFGKYASLAMVAGLAGLWARRFLVDRVRYISTPSDHLML
;
A
#
# COMPACT_ATOMS: atom_id res chain seq x y z
N MET A 1 -13.00 -32.53 2.61
CA MET A 1 -12.34 -31.43 1.84
C MET A 1 -11.83 -32.02 0.53
N SER A 2 -12.05 -31.37 -0.61
CA SER A 2 -11.47 -31.83 -1.88
C SER A 2 -9.97 -31.53 -1.92
N ALA A 3 -9.19 -32.29 -2.70
CA ALA A 3 -7.76 -32.05 -2.88
C ALA A 3 -7.49 -30.63 -3.44
N LEU A 4 -8.35 -30.15 -4.33
CA LEU A 4 -8.29 -28.79 -4.88
C LEU A 4 -8.46 -27.71 -3.79
N THR A 5 -9.43 -27.90 -2.88
CA THR A 5 -9.66 -26.97 -1.76
C THR A 5 -8.43 -26.92 -0.83
N ALA A 6 -7.86 -28.09 -0.50
CA ALA A 6 -6.66 -28.16 0.32
C ALA A 6 -5.47 -27.46 -0.34
N PHE A 7 -5.31 -27.63 -1.65
CA PHE A 7 -4.27 -26.94 -2.42
C PHE A 7 -4.41 -25.42 -2.36
N TYR A 8 -5.60 -24.87 -2.60
CA TYR A 8 -5.81 -23.41 -2.53
C TYR A 8 -5.64 -22.84 -1.13
N ILE A 9 -6.06 -23.57 -0.09
CA ILE A 9 -5.81 -23.17 1.31
C ILE A 9 -4.30 -23.11 1.57
N GLY A 10 -3.55 -24.14 1.18
CA GLY A 10 -2.10 -24.16 1.34
C GLY A 10 -1.43 -22.98 0.61
N LEU A 11 -1.81 -22.72 -0.65
CA LEU A 11 -1.29 -21.61 -1.44
C LEU A 11 -1.57 -20.25 -0.79
N TYR A 12 -2.77 -20.08 -0.21
CA TYR A 12 -3.16 -18.86 0.47
C TYR A 12 -2.31 -18.60 1.73
N TYR A 13 -2.06 -19.64 2.54
CA TYR A 13 -1.18 -19.52 3.71
C TYR A 13 0.27 -19.22 3.32
N VAL A 14 0.79 -19.87 2.30
CA VAL A 14 2.13 -19.57 1.77
C VAL A 14 2.23 -18.12 1.32
N ALA A 15 1.25 -17.61 0.58
CA ALA A 15 1.21 -16.22 0.14
C ALA A 15 1.17 -15.26 1.33
N ALA A 16 0.34 -15.53 2.35
CA ALA A 16 0.24 -14.70 3.56
C ALA A 16 1.54 -14.67 4.36
N ILE A 17 2.18 -15.83 4.56
CA ILE A 17 3.46 -15.93 5.27
C ILE A 17 4.56 -15.18 4.50
N THR A 18 4.60 -15.34 3.18
CA THR A 18 5.59 -14.64 2.33
C THR A 18 5.40 -13.14 2.40
N LEU A 19 4.16 -12.64 2.33
CA LEU A 19 3.85 -11.22 2.44
C LEU A 19 4.26 -10.65 3.80
N ILE A 20 3.80 -11.28 4.88
CA ILE A 20 4.05 -10.81 6.25
C ILE A 20 5.54 -10.92 6.60
N GLY A 21 6.16 -12.05 6.30
CA GLY A 21 7.57 -12.28 6.56
C GLY A 21 8.49 -11.37 5.75
N GLY A 22 8.19 -11.20 4.46
CA GLY A 22 8.93 -10.28 3.58
C GLY A 22 8.82 -8.82 4.02
N LEU A 23 7.61 -8.38 4.41
CA LEU A 23 7.39 -7.04 4.91
C LEU A 23 8.11 -6.83 6.26
N ALA A 24 8.00 -7.76 7.20
CA ALA A 24 8.68 -7.70 8.49
C ALA A 24 10.20 -7.65 8.32
N TYR A 25 10.74 -8.46 7.41
CA TYR A 25 12.17 -8.44 7.09
C TYR A 25 12.61 -7.07 6.55
N ARG A 26 11.86 -6.48 5.63
CA ARG A 26 12.18 -5.14 5.10
C ARG A 26 12.08 -4.04 6.16
N ILE A 27 11.08 -4.09 7.02
CA ILE A 27 10.97 -3.15 8.15
C ILE A 27 12.16 -3.30 9.08
N TYR A 28 12.57 -4.52 9.41
CA TYR A 28 13.76 -4.80 10.24
C TYR A 28 15.02 -4.24 9.59
N GLU A 29 15.23 -4.51 8.30
CA GLU A 29 16.38 -4.01 7.54
C GLU A 29 16.48 -2.47 7.62
N TYR A 30 15.36 -1.75 7.35
CA TYR A 30 15.34 -0.30 7.46
C TYR A 30 15.52 0.22 8.90
N ALA A 31 14.97 -0.47 9.88
CA ALA A 31 15.08 -0.08 11.29
C ALA A 31 16.51 -0.24 11.85
N THR A 32 17.26 -1.21 11.33
CA THR A 32 18.62 -1.52 11.78
C THR A 32 19.73 -0.86 10.93
N THR A 33 19.38 -0.37 9.73
CA THR A 33 20.35 0.33 8.87
C THR A 33 20.73 1.68 9.47
N PRO A 34 22.02 1.94 9.72
CA PRO A 34 22.46 3.22 10.27
C PRO A 34 22.22 4.34 9.24
N ALA A 35 21.68 5.47 9.71
CA ALA A 35 21.56 6.67 8.89
C ALA A 35 22.94 7.35 8.76
N PRO A 36 23.60 7.32 7.59
CA PRO A 36 24.96 7.83 7.43
C PRO A 36 25.06 9.36 7.58
N LEU A 37 23.97 10.07 7.32
CA LEU A 37 23.90 11.53 7.39
C LEU A 37 22.53 11.96 7.93
N ASN A 38 22.54 12.77 8.99
CA ASN A 38 21.34 13.43 9.48
C ASN A 38 21.05 14.68 8.64
N ILE A 39 20.55 14.48 7.42
CA ILE A 39 20.12 15.58 6.56
C ILE A 39 18.65 15.86 6.81
N PRO A 40 18.28 16.96 7.51
CA PRO A 40 16.89 17.32 7.69
C PRO A 40 16.30 17.78 6.36
N THR A 41 15.18 17.20 5.95
CA THR A 41 14.36 17.74 4.87
C THR A 41 13.71 19.04 5.34
N THR A 42 14.12 20.16 4.79
CA THR A 42 13.57 21.47 5.18
C THR A 42 12.33 21.85 4.35
N PRO A 43 11.33 22.51 4.95
CA PRO A 43 11.19 22.81 6.37
C PRO A 43 10.85 21.58 7.20
N ALA A 44 11.60 21.35 8.29
CA ALA A 44 11.42 20.22 9.18
C ALA A 44 10.94 20.67 10.56
N PRO A 45 10.06 19.93 11.23
CA PRO A 45 9.68 20.19 12.61
C PRO A 45 10.90 20.01 13.52
N THR A 46 11.07 20.93 14.49
CA THR A 46 12.19 20.89 15.46
C THR A 46 11.85 20.09 16.71
N THR A 47 10.58 19.78 16.96
CA THR A 47 10.10 19.04 18.12
C THR A 47 9.77 17.59 17.79
N ARG A 48 9.99 16.67 18.74
CA ARG A 48 9.64 15.24 18.58
C ARG A 48 8.16 15.04 18.25
N MET A 49 7.28 15.83 18.88
CA MET A 49 5.85 15.76 18.62
C MET A 49 5.52 16.25 17.19
N GLY A 50 6.15 17.35 16.76
CA GLY A 50 6.00 17.84 15.39
C GLY A 50 6.43 16.82 14.34
N VAL A 51 7.53 16.08 14.58
CA VAL A 51 7.98 14.98 13.71
C VAL A 51 6.93 13.87 13.64
N ARG A 52 6.36 13.44 14.80
CA ARG A 52 5.31 12.41 14.83
C ARG A 52 4.07 12.84 14.06
N PHE A 53 3.61 14.07 14.25
CA PHE A 53 2.47 14.61 13.50
C PHE A 53 2.75 14.70 12.01
N ARG A 54 3.93 15.13 11.62
CA ARG A 54 4.32 15.15 10.21
C ARG A 54 4.31 13.75 9.62
N MET A 55 4.94 12.77 10.28
CA MET A 55 4.96 11.39 9.84
C MET A 55 3.55 10.80 9.72
N PHE A 56 2.68 11.07 10.70
CA PHE A 56 1.29 10.64 10.61
C PHE A 56 0.59 11.21 9.38
N ARG A 57 0.74 12.52 9.10
CA ARG A 57 0.11 13.15 7.94
C ARG A 57 0.68 12.63 6.61
N GLU A 58 1.98 12.35 6.57
CA GLU A 58 2.60 11.75 5.38
C GLU A 58 2.12 10.32 5.12
N VAL A 59 2.01 9.50 6.16
CA VAL A 59 1.58 8.10 6.01
C VAL A 59 0.07 7.98 5.78
N ALA A 60 -0.75 8.75 6.53
CA ALA A 60 -2.21 8.65 6.44
C ALA A 60 -2.79 9.41 5.24
N PHE A 61 -2.22 10.55 4.87
CA PHE A 61 -2.79 11.45 3.85
C PHE A 61 -1.88 11.74 2.67
N PHE A 62 -0.64 11.26 2.68
CA PHE A 62 0.37 11.54 1.64
C PHE A 62 0.49 13.05 1.37
N GLU A 63 0.60 13.85 2.44
CA GLU A 63 0.48 15.31 2.38
C GLU A 63 1.46 15.96 1.40
N SER A 64 2.72 15.57 1.40
CA SER A 64 3.70 16.11 0.46
C SER A 64 3.36 15.75 -0.98
N LEU A 65 2.81 14.57 -1.22
CA LEU A 65 2.36 14.18 -2.56
C LEU A 65 1.15 15.01 -3.01
N PHE A 66 0.21 15.29 -2.10
CA PHE A 66 -0.92 16.19 -2.37
C PHE A 66 -0.48 17.60 -2.77
N LYS A 67 0.54 18.13 -2.08
CA LYS A 67 1.10 19.45 -2.38
C LYS A 67 1.89 19.47 -3.70
N SER A 68 2.51 18.34 -4.06
CA SER A 68 3.32 18.22 -5.27
C SER A 68 2.48 17.98 -6.52
N ASN A 69 1.65 16.93 -6.50
CA ASN A 69 0.83 16.55 -7.66
C ASN A 69 -0.47 15.88 -7.24
N LYS A 70 -1.57 16.59 -7.41
CA LYS A 70 -2.91 16.15 -6.99
C LYS A 70 -3.40 14.89 -7.73
N TRP A 71 -3.02 14.70 -8.99
CA TRP A 71 -3.43 13.52 -9.76
C TRP A 71 -2.72 12.25 -9.27
N ILE A 72 -1.42 12.35 -9.02
CA ILE A 72 -0.67 11.23 -8.44
C ILE A 72 -1.19 10.92 -7.03
N TRP A 73 -1.47 11.96 -6.26
CA TRP A 73 -2.06 11.81 -4.94
C TRP A 73 -3.41 11.09 -5.01
N LEU A 74 -4.31 11.51 -5.90
CA LEU A 74 -5.63 10.92 -6.04
C LEU A 74 -5.54 9.42 -6.37
N PHE A 75 -4.80 9.07 -7.40
CA PHE A 75 -4.68 7.67 -7.83
C PHE A 75 -3.88 6.82 -6.83
N GLY A 76 -2.82 7.39 -6.24
CA GLY A 76 -2.05 6.73 -5.20
C GLY A 76 -2.88 6.49 -3.93
N TYR A 77 -3.68 7.47 -3.54
CA TYR A 77 -4.55 7.34 -2.37
C TYR A 77 -5.66 6.30 -2.60
N LEU A 78 -6.33 6.34 -3.76
CA LEU A 78 -7.32 5.34 -4.15
C LEU A 78 -6.74 3.92 -4.11
N PHE A 79 -5.54 3.75 -4.65
CA PHE A 79 -4.86 2.45 -4.62
C PHE A 79 -4.56 1.98 -3.20
N HIS A 80 -3.88 2.79 -2.38
CA HIS A 80 -3.45 2.37 -1.05
C HIS A 80 -4.61 2.18 -0.08
N PHE A 81 -5.60 3.07 -0.12
CA PHE A 81 -6.79 2.97 0.70
C PHE A 81 -7.64 1.75 0.29
N GLY A 82 -7.82 1.55 -1.02
CA GLY A 82 -8.50 0.37 -1.56
C GLY A 82 -7.78 -0.93 -1.16
N LEU A 83 -6.45 -0.97 -1.29
CA LEU A 83 -5.63 -2.11 -0.89
C LEU A 83 -5.76 -2.40 0.60
N ALA A 84 -5.72 -1.37 1.46
CA ALA A 84 -5.88 -1.55 2.91
C ALA A 84 -7.23 -2.18 3.27
N LEU A 85 -8.33 -1.70 2.68
CA LEU A 85 -9.67 -2.27 2.89
C LEU A 85 -9.78 -3.71 2.36
N VAL A 86 -9.19 -4.00 1.21
CA VAL A 86 -9.15 -5.35 0.65
C VAL A 86 -8.37 -6.30 1.56
N LEU A 87 -7.20 -5.90 2.06
CA LEU A 87 -6.40 -6.70 3.00
C LEU A 87 -7.14 -6.94 4.31
N LEU A 88 -7.75 -5.91 4.89
CA LEU A 88 -8.55 -6.05 6.12
C LEU A 88 -9.73 -7.02 5.93
N ARG A 89 -10.38 -6.95 4.76
CA ARG A 89 -11.46 -7.89 4.44
C ARG A 89 -10.97 -9.34 4.34
N HIS A 90 -9.73 -9.57 3.89
CA HIS A 90 -9.17 -10.92 3.75
C HIS A 90 -8.93 -11.61 5.09
N ILE A 91 -8.90 -10.89 6.21
CA ILE A 91 -8.79 -11.47 7.57
C ILE A 91 -9.90 -12.49 7.83
N ARG A 92 -11.09 -12.32 7.21
CA ARG A 92 -12.21 -13.30 7.33
C ARG A 92 -11.85 -14.74 6.95
N TYR A 93 -10.81 -14.94 6.13
CA TYR A 93 -10.43 -16.28 5.69
C TYR A 93 -9.52 -17.03 6.70
N PHE A 94 -9.08 -16.32 7.74
CA PHE A 94 -8.21 -16.90 8.77
C PHE A 94 -8.92 -17.17 10.08
N GLN A 95 -10.15 -16.68 10.27
CA GLN A 95 -10.83 -16.75 11.56
C GLN A 95 -12.32 -17.03 11.45
N GLU A 96 -12.77 -18.03 12.24
CA GLU A 96 -14.17 -18.40 12.44
C GLU A 96 -14.45 -18.43 13.96
N PRO A 97 -15.47 -17.74 14.52
CA PRO A 97 -16.35 -16.78 13.83
C PRO A 97 -15.64 -15.49 13.40
N VAL A 98 -16.16 -14.89 12.33
CA VAL A 98 -15.61 -13.63 11.81
C VAL A 98 -15.84 -12.49 12.80
N TRP A 99 -14.83 -11.67 13.06
CA TRP A 99 -14.98 -10.50 13.92
C TRP A 99 -15.98 -9.51 13.36
N PHE A 100 -16.80 -8.88 14.21
CA PHE A 100 -17.87 -7.95 13.81
C PHE A 100 -17.39 -6.79 12.92
N TRP A 101 -16.21 -6.24 13.19
CA TRP A 101 -15.64 -5.16 12.38
C TRP A 101 -15.18 -5.62 10.98
N VAL A 102 -14.73 -6.86 10.86
CA VAL A 102 -14.41 -7.45 9.54
C VAL A 102 -15.69 -7.72 8.74
N GLU A 103 -16.75 -8.17 9.42
CA GLU A 103 -18.06 -8.34 8.81
C GLU A 103 -18.62 -6.99 8.33
N PHE A 104 -18.51 -5.95 9.13
CA PHE A 104 -18.88 -4.58 8.75
C PHE A 104 -18.14 -4.09 7.49
N LEU A 105 -16.88 -4.48 7.29
CA LEU A 105 -16.08 -4.10 6.12
C LEU A 105 -16.45 -4.87 4.84
N GLN A 106 -17.25 -5.95 4.91
CA GLN A 106 -17.57 -6.79 3.77
C GLN A 106 -18.16 -6.02 2.56
N PRO A 107 -19.19 -5.17 2.72
CA PRO A 107 -19.78 -4.45 1.59
C PRO A 107 -18.79 -3.47 0.94
N PHE A 108 -17.94 -2.85 1.75
CA PHE A 108 -16.95 -1.86 1.27
C PHE A 108 -15.81 -2.50 0.47
N GLY A 109 -15.43 -3.74 0.80
CA GLY A 109 -14.33 -4.43 0.13
C GLY A 109 -14.53 -4.66 -1.37
N LYS A 110 -15.77 -4.79 -1.83
CA LYS A 110 -16.10 -4.88 -3.25
C LYS A 110 -15.81 -3.57 -3.99
N TYR A 111 -16.24 -2.45 -3.43
CA TYR A 111 -15.99 -1.13 -4.01
C TYR A 111 -14.53 -0.71 -3.86
N ALA A 112 -13.88 -1.11 -2.76
CA ALA A 112 -12.47 -0.88 -2.53
C ALA A 112 -11.57 -1.56 -3.58
N SER A 113 -11.93 -2.77 -4.03
CA SER A 113 -11.20 -3.45 -5.10
C SER A 113 -11.30 -2.71 -6.43
N LEU A 114 -12.48 -2.18 -6.76
CA LEU A 114 -12.66 -1.35 -7.96
C LEU A 114 -11.89 -0.03 -7.86
N ALA A 115 -11.89 0.62 -6.70
CA ALA A 115 -11.11 1.83 -6.44
C ALA A 115 -9.60 1.57 -6.58
N MET A 116 -9.13 0.42 -6.06
CA MET A 116 -7.74 -0.01 -6.21
C MET A 116 -7.34 -0.17 -7.68
N VAL A 117 -8.15 -0.86 -8.47
CA VAL A 117 -7.92 -1.05 -9.92
C VAL A 117 -7.94 0.29 -10.65
N ALA A 118 -8.89 1.18 -10.33
CA ALA A 118 -8.96 2.51 -10.93
C ALA A 118 -7.73 3.35 -10.57
N GLY A 119 -7.24 3.27 -9.33
CA GLY A 119 -6.00 3.92 -8.89
C GLY A 119 -4.79 3.44 -9.69
N LEU A 120 -4.62 2.11 -9.81
CA LEU A 120 -3.54 1.53 -10.63
C LEU A 120 -3.64 1.93 -12.09
N ALA A 121 -4.83 1.85 -12.69
CA ALA A 121 -5.05 2.24 -14.07
C ALA A 121 -4.68 3.72 -14.31
N GLY A 122 -5.03 4.62 -13.38
CA GLY A 122 -4.65 6.03 -13.45
C GLY A 122 -3.14 6.26 -13.36
N LEU A 123 -2.47 5.57 -12.43
CA LEU A 123 -1.00 5.62 -12.31
C LEU A 123 -0.31 5.04 -13.55
N TRP A 124 -0.85 3.97 -14.11
CA TRP A 124 -0.33 3.35 -15.35
C TRP A 124 -0.56 4.24 -16.57
N ALA A 125 -1.76 4.79 -16.74
CA ALA A 125 -2.06 5.75 -17.80
C ALA A 125 -1.11 6.95 -17.80
N ARG A 126 -0.76 7.47 -16.61
CA ARG A 126 0.21 8.55 -16.46
C ARG A 126 1.58 8.22 -17.09
N ARG A 127 2.01 6.96 -17.07
CA ARG A 127 3.30 6.54 -17.67
C ARG A 127 3.31 6.68 -19.19
N PHE A 128 2.15 6.68 -19.83
CA PHE A 128 2.02 6.92 -21.27
C PHE A 128 1.72 8.38 -21.60
N LEU A 129 0.92 9.05 -20.77
CA LEU A 129 0.41 10.39 -21.06
C LEU A 129 1.38 11.52 -20.71
N VAL A 130 2.32 11.28 -19.78
CA VAL A 130 3.29 12.29 -19.35
C VAL A 130 4.65 11.99 -19.96
N ASP A 131 5.08 12.81 -20.92
CA ASP A 131 6.31 12.59 -21.71
C ASP A 131 7.55 12.35 -20.85
N ARG A 132 7.76 13.15 -19.81
CA ARG A 132 8.89 12.97 -18.89
C ARG A 132 8.87 11.61 -18.20
N VAL A 133 7.70 11.13 -17.81
CA VAL A 133 7.55 9.82 -17.15
C VAL A 133 7.74 8.70 -18.14
N ARG A 134 7.15 8.84 -19.33
CA ARG A 134 7.33 7.88 -20.43
C ARG A 134 8.79 7.69 -20.79
N TYR A 135 9.57 8.77 -20.86
CA TYR A 135 10.98 8.74 -21.20
C TYR A 135 11.83 7.96 -20.19
N ILE A 136 11.53 8.05 -18.90
CA ILE A 136 12.29 7.37 -17.83
C ILE A 136 11.72 5.99 -17.47
N SER A 137 10.54 5.60 -18.00
CA SER A 137 9.91 4.31 -17.69
C SER A 137 10.50 3.19 -18.54
N THR A 138 10.92 2.12 -17.89
CA THR A 138 11.41 0.89 -18.50
C THR A 138 10.28 -0.15 -18.60
N PRO A 139 10.42 -1.21 -19.42
CA PRO A 139 9.45 -2.29 -19.46
C PRO A 139 9.18 -2.95 -18.10
N SER A 140 10.21 -3.05 -17.26
CA SER A 140 10.06 -3.56 -15.89
C SER A 140 9.15 -2.70 -15.02
N ASP A 141 9.15 -1.36 -15.18
CA ASP A 141 8.30 -0.46 -14.44
C ASP A 141 6.81 -0.64 -14.79
N HIS A 142 6.52 -1.05 -16.02
CA HIS A 142 5.16 -1.38 -16.46
C HIS A 142 4.68 -2.72 -15.92
N LEU A 143 5.58 -3.69 -15.73
CA LEU A 143 5.26 -5.01 -15.18
C LEU A 143 5.10 -5.01 -13.66
N MET A 144 5.75 -4.06 -12.97
CA MET A 144 5.74 -3.96 -11.50
C MET A 144 4.58 -3.13 -10.94
N LEU A 145 3.76 -2.52 -11.78
CA LEU A 145 2.56 -1.80 -11.40
C LEU A 145 1.33 -2.68 -11.60
#